data_eec215b7c1db981bcf24a9be7fdc2606
#
_entry.id   eec215b7c1db981bcf24a9be7fdc2606
#
_cell.length_a   1.000
_cell.length_b   1.000
_cell.length_c   1.000
_cell.angle_alpha   90.00
_cell.angle_beta   90.00
_cell.angle_gamma   90.00
#
_symmetry.space_group_name_H-M   'P 1'
#
loop_
_entity.id
_entity.type
_entity.pdbx_description
1 polymer ?
#
loop_
_entity_poly.entity_id
_entity_poly.type
_entity_poly.pdbx_seq_one_letter_code
_entity_poly.pdbx_strand_id
1 'polypeptide(L)'
;MFVWRKRASAVWLAANEAPLREIGGQRLAIISRPDRTTAVAEIAGSSRLDLEKIHFRFGGTIKKLPRDWLKKFSRSQKSEPLKVGNRLIIYRSVASKNRRRNKNRSLLIPGAAFGTGEHPTTAMSLRLLERCTRFWGGQAGSLHSPEKEWTLLDLGTGSGILALAGARFGAKRVIAIDDDPVAIATARENARRNKLDNIDFRVADVRRWPFSPRIAIITANLFSELLIEILPKLKRAQRLILSGILREQEAEFVRALKRNGIAVVETRRRGKWIAILAQQIKERRLPSRRSIINGGRETAAP
;
A
#
# COMPACT_ATOMS: atom_id res chain seq x y z
N MET A 1 -10.17 -31.37 1.52
CA MET A 1 -10.80 -30.06 1.34
C MET A 1 -11.65 -30.07 0.08
N PHE A 2 -12.81 -29.46 0.12
CA PHE A 2 -13.74 -29.31 -1.01
C PHE A 2 -13.95 -27.84 -1.29
N VAL A 3 -14.35 -27.52 -2.50
CA VAL A 3 -14.73 -26.15 -2.90
C VAL A 3 -16.06 -26.21 -3.66
N TRP A 4 -17.03 -25.43 -3.20
CA TRP A 4 -18.22 -25.11 -3.97
C TRP A 4 -17.91 -23.91 -4.87
N ARG A 5 -18.36 -23.96 -6.11
CA ARG A 5 -18.12 -22.92 -7.11
C ARG A 5 -19.38 -22.69 -7.95
N LYS A 6 -19.72 -21.42 -8.13
CA LYS A 6 -20.77 -21.00 -9.05
C LYS A 6 -20.31 -19.80 -9.88
N ARG A 7 -20.44 -19.91 -11.19
CA ARG A 7 -20.33 -18.77 -12.09
C ARG A 7 -21.73 -18.19 -12.29
N ALA A 8 -21.88 -16.88 -12.10
CA ALA A 8 -23.17 -16.20 -12.22
C ALA A 8 -22.97 -14.76 -12.73
N SER A 9 -24.07 -14.12 -13.19
CA SER A 9 -24.06 -12.72 -13.55
C SER A 9 -23.83 -11.82 -12.32
N ALA A 10 -23.37 -10.59 -12.54
CA ALA A 10 -23.21 -9.60 -11.46
C ALA A 10 -24.55 -9.35 -10.74
N VAL A 11 -25.68 -9.33 -11.47
CA VAL A 11 -27.02 -9.14 -10.89
C VAL A 11 -27.37 -10.29 -9.95
N TRP A 12 -27.15 -11.55 -10.39
CA TRP A 12 -27.42 -12.71 -9.52
C TRP A 12 -26.56 -12.67 -8.26
N LEU A 13 -25.27 -12.32 -8.39
CA LEU A 13 -24.37 -12.24 -7.25
C LEU A 13 -24.75 -11.13 -6.29
N ALA A 14 -25.13 -9.96 -6.77
CA ALA A 14 -25.60 -8.86 -5.92
C ALA A 14 -26.85 -9.26 -5.12
N ALA A 15 -27.79 -9.98 -5.73
CA ALA A 15 -29.01 -10.47 -5.07
C ALA A 15 -28.74 -11.59 -4.05
N ASN A 16 -27.65 -12.35 -4.19
CA ASN A 16 -27.36 -13.52 -3.36
C ASN A 16 -26.11 -13.36 -2.50
N GLU A 17 -25.43 -12.21 -2.52
CA GLU A 17 -24.18 -12.00 -1.76
C GLU A 17 -24.41 -12.08 -0.25
N ALA A 18 -25.44 -11.43 0.28
CA ALA A 18 -25.73 -11.45 1.71
C ALA A 18 -26.04 -12.88 2.23
N PRO A 19 -26.93 -13.68 1.61
CA PRO A 19 -27.12 -15.06 2.00
C PRO A 19 -25.88 -15.95 1.82
N LEU A 20 -25.05 -15.72 0.79
CA LEU A 20 -23.80 -16.44 0.62
C LEU A 20 -22.77 -16.10 1.70
N ARG A 21 -22.73 -14.84 2.14
CA ARG A 21 -21.87 -14.40 3.25
C ARG A 21 -22.33 -14.96 4.59
N GLU A 22 -23.64 -15.03 4.81
CA GLU A 22 -24.20 -15.64 6.02
C GLU A 22 -23.76 -17.11 6.17
N ILE A 23 -23.82 -17.89 5.10
CA ILE A 23 -23.46 -19.33 5.11
C ILE A 23 -21.95 -19.53 5.01
N GLY A 24 -21.28 -18.77 4.15
CA GLY A 24 -19.86 -18.93 3.83
C GLY A 24 -18.91 -18.20 4.80
N GLY A 25 -19.37 -17.11 5.42
CA GLY A 25 -18.55 -16.25 6.25
C GLY A 25 -17.27 -15.81 5.54
N GLN A 26 -16.15 -15.87 6.23
CA GLN A 26 -14.83 -15.58 5.68
C GLN A 26 -14.34 -16.58 4.61
N ARG A 27 -15.04 -17.70 4.42
CA ARG A 27 -14.73 -18.70 3.41
C ARG A 27 -15.28 -18.37 2.02
N LEU A 28 -16.13 -17.34 1.90
CA LEU A 28 -16.67 -16.87 0.63
C LEU A 28 -15.64 -16.00 -0.09
N ALA A 29 -15.31 -16.38 -1.31
CA ALA A 29 -14.56 -15.57 -2.26
C ALA A 29 -15.41 -15.26 -3.48
N ILE A 30 -15.54 -13.98 -3.87
CA ILE A 30 -16.18 -13.57 -5.12
C ILE A 30 -15.08 -13.06 -6.05
N ILE A 31 -14.88 -13.76 -7.16
CA ILE A 31 -13.84 -13.50 -8.15
C ILE A 31 -14.49 -12.87 -9.38
N SER A 32 -14.34 -11.57 -9.54
CA SER A 32 -14.78 -10.81 -10.72
C SER A 32 -13.58 -10.38 -11.56
N ARG A 33 -13.80 -10.23 -12.87
CA ARG A 33 -12.83 -9.62 -13.79
C ARG A 33 -13.46 -8.36 -14.38
N PRO A 34 -12.70 -7.25 -14.52
CA PRO A 34 -13.24 -5.96 -14.97
C PRO A 34 -13.90 -5.98 -16.35
N ASP A 35 -13.49 -6.94 -17.19
CA ASP A 35 -13.91 -7.11 -18.59
C ASP A 35 -15.04 -8.15 -18.78
N ARG A 36 -15.60 -8.69 -17.69
CA ARG A 36 -16.63 -9.73 -17.75
C ARG A 36 -17.90 -9.37 -16.99
N THR A 37 -19.03 -9.65 -17.60
CA THR A 37 -20.37 -9.51 -17.01
C THR A 37 -20.70 -10.60 -15.99
N THR A 38 -19.84 -11.61 -15.85
CA THR A 38 -19.99 -12.72 -14.91
C THR A 38 -18.84 -12.78 -13.92
N ALA A 39 -19.13 -13.17 -12.69
CA ALA A 39 -18.14 -13.46 -11.67
C ALA A 39 -18.32 -14.90 -11.12
N VAL A 40 -17.37 -15.35 -10.33
CA VAL A 40 -17.37 -16.69 -9.74
C VAL A 40 -17.41 -16.54 -8.22
N ALA A 41 -18.43 -17.12 -7.57
CA ALA A 41 -18.46 -17.29 -6.13
C ALA A 41 -17.86 -18.67 -5.78
N GLU A 42 -16.99 -18.69 -4.77
CA GLU A 42 -16.34 -19.89 -4.23
C GLU A 42 -16.47 -19.92 -2.71
N ILE A 43 -16.79 -21.10 -2.17
CA ILE A 43 -16.76 -21.33 -0.71
C ILE A 43 -15.98 -22.62 -0.46
N ALA A 44 -14.94 -22.53 0.40
CA ALA A 44 -14.17 -23.67 0.83
C ALA A 44 -14.86 -24.40 1.99
N GLY A 45 -14.78 -25.74 2.02
CA GLY A 45 -15.30 -26.59 3.09
C GLY A 45 -14.36 -27.73 3.44
N SER A 46 -14.41 -28.17 4.69
CA SER A 46 -13.63 -29.32 5.16
C SER A 46 -14.15 -30.65 4.62
N SER A 47 -15.46 -30.74 4.47
CA SER A 47 -16.17 -31.91 3.91
C SER A 47 -17.06 -31.53 2.74
N ARG A 48 -17.54 -32.54 2.01
CA ARG A 48 -18.55 -32.34 0.96
C ARG A 48 -19.90 -31.96 1.54
N LEU A 49 -20.27 -32.55 2.67
CA LEU A 49 -21.53 -32.29 3.39
C LEU A 49 -21.66 -30.81 3.81
N ASP A 50 -20.55 -30.17 4.20
CA ASP A 50 -20.53 -28.75 4.56
C ASP A 50 -20.99 -27.83 3.41
N LEU A 51 -20.83 -28.29 2.16
CA LEU A 51 -21.12 -27.54 0.96
C LEU A 51 -22.42 -27.96 0.25
N GLU A 52 -23.01 -29.07 0.64
CA GLU A 52 -24.25 -29.58 0.00
C GLU A 52 -25.43 -28.67 0.23
N LYS A 53 -25.56 -28.08 1.41
CA LYS A 53 -26.60 -27.05 1.71
C LYS A 53 -26.50 -25.86 0.78
N ILE A 54 -25.27 -25.43 0.47
CA ILE A 54 -24.99 -24.31 -0.43
C ILE A 54 -25.32 -24.71 -1.86
N HIS A 55 -24.91 -25.90 -2.25
CA HIS A 55 -25.22 -26.45 -3.59
C HIS A 55 -26.70 -26.59 -3.82
N PHE A 56 -27.45 -27.11 -2.85
CA PHE A 56 -28.89 -27.27 -2.95
C PHE A 56 -29.62 -25.93 -3.10
N ARG A 57 -29.22 -24.93 -2.32
CA ARG A 57 -29.87 -23.61 -2.30
C ARG A 57 -29.50 -22.75 -3.52
N PHE A 58 -28.25 -22.78 -3.95
CA PHE A 58 -27.72 -21.85 -4.95
C PHE A 58 -27.30 -22.54 -6.25
N GLY A 59 -27.37 -23.86 -6.35
CA GLY A 59 -26.82 -24.62 -7.47
C GLY A 59 -25.28 -24.54 -7.50
N GLY A 60 -24.69 -24.67 -8.67
CA GLY A 60 -23.24 -24.65 -8.83
C GLY A 60 -22.63 -26.06 -8.79
N THR A 61 -21.36 -26.17 -8.47
CA THR A 61 -20.61 -27.44 -8.44
C THR A 61 -19.74 -27.56 -7.21
N ILE A 62 -19.65 -28.78 -6.63
CA ILE A 62 -18.73 -29.09 -5.55
C ILE A 62 -17.61 -29.94 -6.11
N LYS A 63 -16.35 -29.49 -5.94
CA LYS A 63 -15.18 -30.24 -6.38
C LYS A 63 -14.26 -30.55 -5.21
N LYS A 64 -13.73 -31.76 -5.19
CA LYS A 64 -12.65 -32.16 -4.27
C LYS A 64 -11.35 -31.56 -4.76
N LEU A 65 -10.66 -30.81 -3.91
CA LEU A 65 -9.34 -30.28 -4.25
C LEU A 65 -8.31 -31.40 -4.05
N PRO A 66 -7.34 -31.55 -4.98
CA PRO A 66 -6.22 -32.49 -4.79
C PRO A 66 -5.48 -32.22 -3.49
N ARG A 67 -4.90 -33.27 -2.84
CA ARG A 67 -4.14 -33.08 -1.58
C ARG A 67 -2.97 -32.09 -1.71
N ASP A 68 -2.44 -31.95 -2.91
CA ASP A 68 -1.33 -31.06 -3.24
C ASP A 68 -1.77 -29.75 -3.93
N TRP A 69 -3.08 -29.39 -3.88
CA TRP A 69 -3.63 -28.21 -4.56
C TRP A 69 -2.92 -26.92 -4.15
N LEU A 70 -2.58 -26.76 -2.86
CA LEU A 70 -1.79 -25.62 -2.38
C LEU A 70 -0.40 -25.60 -3.04
N LYS A 71 0.26 -26.74 -3.18
CA LYS A 71 1.55 -26.85 -3.87
C LYS A 71 1.41 -26.59 -5.37
N LYS A 72 0.34 -27.08 -6.00
CA LYS A 72 0.04 -26.79 -7.42
C LYS A 72 -0.34 -25.35 -7.63
N PHE A 73 -1.16 -24.77 -6.77
CA PHE A 73 -1.53 -23.36 -6.82
C PHE A 73 -0.31 -22.45 -6.65
N SER A 74 0.57 -22.76 -5.70
CA SER A 74 1.83 -22.01 -5.51
C SER A 74 2.84 -22.23 -6.65
N ARG A 75 2.81 -23.37 -7.36
CA ARG A 75 3.65 -23.64 -8.54
C ARG A 75 3.08 -23.04 -9.82
N SER A 76 1.76 -22.95 -9.97
CA SER A 76 1.13 -22.32 -11.14
C SER A 76 1.26 -20.80 -11.14
N GLN A 77 1.49 -20.19 -10.00
CA GLN A 77 1.94 -18.81 -9.88
C GLN A 77 3.46 -18.74 -10.13
N LYS A 78 3.90 -18.95 -11.36
CA LYS A 78 5.16 -18.40 -11.87
C LYS A 78 4.99 -16.88 -11.95
N SER A 79 4.75 -16.23 -10.81
CA SER A 79 4.72 -14.79 -10.76
C SER A 79 6.16 -14.29 -10.94
N GLU A 80 6.41 -13.65 -12.06
CA GLU A 80 7.67 -12.96 -12.23
C GLU A 80 7.92 -12.01 -11.06
N PRO A 81 9.16 -11.89 -10.62
CA PRO A 81 9.49 -10.94 -9.57
C PRO A 81 9.11 -9.52 -9.97
N LEU A 82 8.45 -8.80 -9.08
CA LEU A 82 8.13 -7.40 -9.31
C LEU A 82 9.40 -6.55 -9.18
N LYS A 83 9.83 -5.94 -10.26
CA LYS A 83 10.95 -5.00 -10.26
C LYS A 83 10.46 -3.59 -9.95
N VAL A 84 11.02 -2.97 -8.91
CA VAL A 84 10.74 -1.60 -8.50
C VAL A 84 11.99 -0.76 -8.77
N GLY A 85 12.01 -0.12 -9.94
CA GLY A 85 13.20 0.54 -10.47
C GLY A 85 14.40 -0.41 -10.50
N ASN A 86 15.59 0.12 -10.22
CA ASN A 86 16.83 -0.67 -10.13
C ASN A 86 17.20 -1.04 -8.68
N ARG A 87 16.40 -0.62 -7.69
CA ARG A 87 16.78 -0.71 -6.28
C ARG A 87 16.10 -1.86 -5.54
N LEU A 88 14.97 -2.41 -6.02
CA LEU A 88 14.24 -3.43 -5.30
C LEU A 88 13.60 -4.45 -6.24
N ILE A 89 13.69 -5.73 -5.86
CA ILE A 89 13.04 -6.85 -6.52
C ILE A 89 12.20 -7.59 -5.46
N ILE A 90 10.91 -7.73 -5.71
CA ILE A 90 9.99 -8.41 -4.79
C ILE A 90 9.68 -9.81 -5.33
N TYR A 91 10.04 -10.81 -4.55
CA TYR A 91 9.79 -12.22 -4.81
C TYR A 91 8.60 -12.69 -3.98
N ARG A 92 7.75 -13.54 -4.58
CA ARG A 92 6.57 -14.12 -3.91
C ARG A 92 6.79 -15.58 -3.51
N SER A 93 7.77 -16.22 -4.09
CA SER A 93 8.11 -17.62 -3.82
C SER A 93 9.51 -17.74 -3.22
N VAL A 94 9.61 -18.58 -2.17
CA VAL A 94 10.89 -18.94 -1.53
C VAL A 94 11.80 -19.69 -2.50
N ALA A 95 11.23 -20.40 -3.48
CA ALA A 95 11.94 -21.23 -4.46
C ALA A 95 12.69 -20.43 -5.54
N SER A 96 12.62 -19.11 -5.53
CA SER A 96 13.27 -18.28 -6.55
C SER A 96 14.79 -18.29 -6.37
N LYS A 97 15.48 -19.01 -7.25
CA LYS A 97 16.96 -19.19 -7.25
C LYS A 97 17.75 -17.89 -7.28
N ASN A 98 17.22 -16.85 -7.94
CA ASN A 98 17.90 -15.57 -8.12
C ASN A 98 17.84 -14.64 -6.88
N ARG A 99 17.05 -14.97 -5.85
CA ARG A 99 16.94 -14.17 -4.62
C ARG A 99 18.26 -14.07 -3.86
N ARG A 100 19.03 -15.16 -3.82
CA ARG A 100 20.31 -15.23 -3.09
C ARG A 100 21.36 -14.26 -3.65
N ARG A 101 21.36 -14.05 -4.98
CA ARG A 101 22.30 -13.13 -5.67
C ARG A 101 22.02 -11.65 -5.39
N ASN A 102 20.77 -11.30 -5.05
CA ASN A 102 20.33 -9.91 -4.86
C ASN A 102 19.83 -9.64 -3.43
N LYS A 103 20.46 -10.21 -2.41
CA LYS A 103 19.97 -10.21 -1.02
C LYS A 103 19.63 -8.80 -0.50
N ASN A 104 20.48 -7.81 -0.77
CA ASN A 104 20.29 -6.43 -0.30
C ASN A 104 19.24 -5.64 -1.10
N ARG A 105 18.87 -6.14 -2.30
CA ARG A 105 17.89 -5.52 -3.19
C ARG A 105 16.63 -6.37 -3.35
N SER A 106 16.39 -7.34 -2.46
CA SER A 106 15.26 -8.25 -2.58
C SER A 106 14.39 -8.26 -1.33
N LEU A 107 13.09 -8.37 -1.56
CA LEU A 107 12.10 -8.70 -0.55
C LEU A 107 11.40 -10.01 -0.93
N LEU A 108 11.10 -10.82 0.08
CA LEU A 108 10.23 -11.97 -0.04
C LEU A 108 8.91 -11.68 0.67
N ILE A 109 7.83 -11.64 -0.10
CA ILE A 109 6.47 -11.43 0.40
C ILE A 109 5.60 -12.58 -0.13
N PRO A 110 5.62 -13.73 0.54
CA PRO A 110 4.80 -14.86 0.15
C PRO A 110 3.34 -14.64 0.56
N GLY A 111 2.43 -15.25 -0.18
CA GLY A 111 1.03 -15.30 0.19
C GLY A 111 0.10 -14.58 -0.78
N ALA A 112 -1.20 -14.85 -0.58
CA ALA A 112 -2.30 -14.26 -1.33
C ALA A 112 -2.95 -13.07 -0.59
N ALA A 113 -2.31 -12.56 0.48
CA ALA A 113 -2.82 -11.41 1.22
C ALA A 113 -2.84 -10.15 0.35
N PHE A 114 -3.76 -9.24 0.62
CA PHE A 114 -3.80 -7.93 -0.04
C PHE A 114 -2.44 -7.23 0.11
N GLY A 115 -1.96 -6.59 -0.98
CA GLY A 115 -0.68 -5.89 -0.94
C GLY A 115 0.55 -6.70 -1.39
N THR A 116 0.38 -7.80 -2.14
CA THR A 116 1.53 -8.58 -2.71
C THR A 116 2.30 -7.84 -3.80
N GLY A 117 1.92 -6.61 -4.14
CA GLY A 117 2.54 -5.83 -5.22
C GLY A 117 1.94 -6.08 -6.61
N GLU A 118 0.97 -7.00 -6.76
CA GLU A 118 0.28 -7.24 -8.04
C GLU A 118 -0.75 -6.16 -8.34
N HIS A 119 -1.41 -5.68 -7.30
CA HIS A 119 -2.41 -4.64 -7.47
C HIS A 119 -1.75 -3.35 -8.01
N PRO A 120 -2.38 -2.69 -8.99
CA PRO A 120 -1.83 -1.47 -9.59
C PRO A 120 -1.46 -0.39 -8.58
N THR A 121 -2.27 -0.20 -7.54
CA THR A 121 -2.03 0.79 -6.48
C THR A 121 -0.74 0.52 -5.73
N THR A 122 -0.50 -0.71 -5.29
CA THR A 122 0.73 -1.11 -4.59
C THR A 122 1.97 -0.94 -5.47
N ALA A 123 1.88 -1.37 -6.75
CA ALA A 123 2.99 -1.23 -7.68
C ALA A 123 3.33 0.25 -7.96
N MET A 124 2.33 1.12 -8.06
CA MET A 124 2.53 2.56 -8.24
C MET A 124 3.12 3.20 -6.98
N SER A 125 2.61 2.86 -5.79
CA SER A 125 3.12 3.37 -4.50
C SER A 125 4.59 2.98 -4.29
N LEU A 126 4.97 1.73 -4.58
CA LEU A 126 6.36 1.27 -4.52
C LEU A 126 7.28 2.07 -5.45
N ARG A 127 6.85 2.36 -6.68
CA ARG A 127 7.63 3.16 -7.64
C ARG A 127 7.75 4.62 -7.20
N LEU A 128 6.71 5.21 -6.62
CA LEU A 128 6.76 6.55 -6.06
C LEU A 128 7.68 6.60 -4.84
N LEU A 129 7.63 5.59 -3.96
CA LEU A 129 8.51 5.48 -2.80
C LEU A 129 9.98 5.34 -3.21
N GLU A 130 10.27 4.46 -4.17
CA GLU A 130 11.62 4.29 -4.72
C GLU A 130 12.15 5.61 -5.29
N ARG A 131 11.36 6.32 -6.09
CA ARG A 131 11.73 7.60 -6.66
C ARG A 131 11.95 8.68 -5.60
N CYS A 132 11.02 8.79 -4.64
CA CYS A 132 11.08 9.76 -3.56
C CYS A 132 12.36 9.59 -2.73
N THR A 133 12.76 8.34 -2.48
CA THR A 133 13.92 8.02 -1.64
C THR A 133 15.27 8.04 -2.35
N ARG A 134 15.33 8.18 -3.69
CA ARG A 134 16.59 8.37 -4.41
C ARG A 134 17.34 9.60 -3.96
N PHE A 135 16.63 10.66 -3.64
CA PHE A 135 17.19 11.94 -3.21
C PHE A 135 17.59 11.98 -1.74
N TRP A 136 17.19 10.97 -0.94
CA TRP A 136 17.61 10.85 0.46
C TRP A 136 18.88 10.01 0.65
N GLY A 137 19.29 9.26 -0.35
CA GLY A 137 20.43 8.33 -0.31
C GLY A 137 21.68 8.83 -0.98
N GLY A 138 22.05 10.11 -0.84
CA GLY A 138 23.38 10.63 -1.19
C GLY A 138 23.99 10.12 -2.49
N GLN A 139 23.47 10.51 -3.67
CA GLN A 139 24.26 10.52 -4.89
C GLN A 139 24.79 11.93 -5.13
N ALA A 140 26.07 12.01 -5.48
CA ALA A 140 26.82 13.22 -5.69
C ALA A 140 26.07 14.23 -6.59
N GLY A 141 25.86 15.43 -6.08
CA GLY A 141 25.26 16.56 -6.82
C GLY A 141 24.07 17.27 -6.17
N SER A 142 23.50 16.77 -5.09
CA SER A 142 22.41 17.43 -4.36
C SER A 142 22.96 18.18 -3.15
N LEU A 143 22.58 19.46 -3.00
CA LEU A 143 22.85 20.35 -1.85
C LEU A 143 22.23 19.87 -0.52
N HIS A 144 21.89 18.60 -0.40
CA HIS A 144 21.31 18.00 0.81
C HIS A 144 22.35 17.07 1.43
N SER A 145 22.79 17.43 2.62
CA SER A 145 23.75 16.68 3.45
C SER A 145 23.48 15.18 3.46
N PRO A 146 24.51 14.30 3.35
CA PRO A 146 24.37 12.85 3.32
C PRO A 146 23.84 12.21 4.62
N GLU A 147 23.55 12.99 5.65
CA GLU A 147 23.28 12.53 7.02
C GLU A 147 21.82 12.65 7.48
N LYS A 148 20.85 13.06 6.64
CA LYS A 148 19.48 13.14 7.14
C LYS A 148 18.82 11.77 7.14
N GLU A 149 18.92 11.13 8.32
CA GLU A 149 18.08 10.01 8.70
C GLU A 149 16.60 10.33 8.46
N TRP A 150 15.91 9.48 7.75
CA TRP A 150 14.50 9.68 7.47
C TRP A 150 13.62 8.57 8.06
N THR A 151 12.39 8.91 8.39
CA THR A 151 11.41 8.03 8.98
C THR A 151 10.24 7.85 8.05
N LEU A 152 9.68 6.62 8.01
CA LEU A 152 8.48 6.27 7.28
C LEU A 152 7.34 5.94 8.25
N LEU A 153 6.13 6.40 7.92
CA LEU A 153 4.89 5.91 8.49
C LEU A 153 4.06 5.27 7.38
N ASP A 154 3.72 3.99 7.52
CA ASP A 154 2.89 3.25 6.58
C ASP A 154 1.51 2.99 7.19
N LEU A 155 0.47 3.61 6.61
CA LEU A 155 -0.91 3.58 7.06
C LEU A 155 -1.71 2.53 6.29
N GLY A 156 -2.34 1.59 6.99
CA GLY A 156 -2.99 0.43 6.38
C GLY A 156 -1.93 -0.48 5.74
N THR A 157 -0.97 -0.94 6.55
CA THR A 157 0.25 -1.61 6.05
C THR A 157 -0.02 -2.95 5.37
N GLY A 158 -1.13 -3.64 5.69
CA GLY A 158 -1.51 -4.92 5.12
C GLY A 158 -0.41 -5.97 5.25
N SER A 159 0.14 -6.43 4.13
CA SER A 159 1.26 -7.37 4.09
C SER A 159 2.60 -6.79 4.58
N GLY A 160 2.66 -5.50 4.87
CA GLY A 160 3.89 -4.78 5.22
C GLY A 160 4.74 -4.34 4.03
N ILE A 161 4.29 -4.53 2.79
CA ILE A 161 5.14 -4.38 1.60
C ILE A 161 5.74 -2.99 1.44
N LEU A 162 4.98 -1.92 1.71
CA LEU A 162 5.48 -0.53 1.62
C LEU A 162 6.42 -0.22 2.79
N ALA A 163 6.10 -0.66 4.00
CA ALA A 163 6.95 -0.56 5.17
C ALA A 163 8.30 -1.25 4.96
N LEU A 164 8.27 -2.52 4.48
CA LEU A 164 9.49 -3.29 4.19
C LEU A 164 10.30 -2.66 3.06
N ALA A 165 9.65 -2.12 2.04
CA ALA A 165 10.31 -1.40 0.96
C ALA A 165 10.99 -0.13 1.48
N GLY A 166 10.35 0.63 2.36
CA GLY A 166 10.91 1.80 3.01
C GLY A 166 12.17 1.48 3.82
N ALA A 167 12.14 0.39 4.61
CA ALA A 167 13.30 -0.09 5.32
C ALA A 167 14.45 -0.48 4.37
N ARG A 168 14.15 -1.16 3.25
CA ARG A 168 15.14 -1.49 2.21
C ARG A 168 15.69 -0.28 1.47
N PHE A 169 14.92 0.79 1.37
CA PHE A 169 15.38 2.04 0.75
C PHE A 169 16.17 2.94 1.71
N GLY A 170 16.38 2.49 2.96
CA GLY A 170 17.23 3.16 3.93
C GLY A 170 16.50 4.04 4.95
N ALA A 171 15.21 3.80 5.20
CA ALA A 171 14.57 4.42 6.36
C ALA A 171 15.28 3.99 7.65
N LYS A 172 15.66 4.95 8.50
CA LYS A 172 16.24 4.63 9.81
C LYS A 172 15.22 3.95 10.71
N ARG A 173 13.99 4.42 10.68
CA ARG A 173 12.86 3.87 11.42
C ARG A 173 11.63 3.85 10.53
N VAL A 174 10.89 2.77 10.61
CA VAL A 174 9.58 2.61 9.99
C VAL A 174 8.55 2.37 11.08
N ILE A 175 7.41 3.04 11.00
CA ILE A 175 6.23 2.74 11.80
C ILE A 175 5.16 2.26 10.81
N ALA A 176 4.58 1.10 11.07
CA ALA A 176 3.58 0.48 10.22
C ALA A 176 2.33 0.14 11.03
N ILE A 177 1.20 0.67 10.64
CA ILE A 177 -0.06 0.48 11.36
C ILE A 177 -1.13 -0.12 10.46
N ASP A 178 -2.00 -0.92 11.07
CA ASP A 178 -3.20 -1.48 10.47
C ASP A 178 -4.21 -1.73 11.60
N ASP A 179 -5.49 -1.62 11.35
CA ASP A 179 -6.53 -1.95 12.33
C ASP A 179 -6.80 -3.45 12.41
N ASP A 180 -6.38 -4.23 11.40
CA ASP A 180 -6.47 -5.70 11.39
C ASP A 180 -5.24 -6.34 12.08
N PRO A 181 -5.43 -7.03 13.22
CA PRO A 181 -4.35 -7.78 13.88
C PRO A 181 -3.73 -8.86 12.99
N VAL A 182 -4.51 -9.44 12.05
CA VAL A 182 -4.01 -10.48 11.12
C VAL A 182 -3.07 -9.88 10.09
N ALA A 183 -3.38 -8.66 9.60
CA ALA A 183 -2.48 -7.90 8.73
C ALA A 183 -1.16 -7.62 9.45
N ILE A 184 -1.20 -7.13 10.68
CA ILE A 184 0.01 -6.86 11.49
C ILE A 184 0.83 -8.13 11.75
N ALA A 185 0.20 -9.26 12.06
CA ALA A 185 0.90 -10.54 12.24
C ALA A 185 1.61 -10.97 10.93
N THR A 186 0.92 -10.82 9.80
CA THR A 186 1.47 -11.10 8.46
C THR A 186 2.66 -10.20 8.12
N ALA A 187 2.54 -8.90 8.39
CA ALA A 187 3.60 -7.93 8.14
C ALA A 187 4.85 -8.20 8.99
N ARG A 188 4.68 -8.53 10.27
CA ARG A 188 5.77 -8.94 11.18
C ARG A 188 6.49 -10.19 10.67
N GLU A 189 5.75 -11.21 10.25
CA GLU A 189 6.33 -12.43 9.70
C GLU A 189 7.11 -12.13 8.40
N ASN A 190 6.58 -11.26 7.54
CA ASN A 190 7.28 -10.82 6.34
C ASN A 190 8.56 -10.04 6.67
N ALA A 191 8.56 -9.18 7.69
CA ALA A 191 9.75 -8.48 8.17
C ALA A 191 10.81 -9.46 8.68
N ARG A 192 10.41 -10.43 9.52
CA ARG A 192 11.30 -11.48 10.04
C ARG A 192 11.96 -12.29 8.92
N ARG A 193 11.19 -12.72 7.90
CA ARG A 193 11.69 -13.42 6.71
C ARG A 193 12.70 -12.64 5.90
N ASN A 194 12.58 -11.32 5.93
CA ASN A 194 13.46 -10.40 5.22
C ASN A 194 14.59 -9.84 6.09
N LYS A 195 14.68 -10.25 7.37
CA LYS A 195 15.69 -9.79 8.34
C LYS A 195 15.68 -8.25 8.45
N LEU A 196 14.48 -7.69 8.67
CA LEU A 196 14.27 -6.27 8.91
C LEU A 196 13.74 -6.10 10.34
N ASP A 197 14.47 -5.38 11.17
CA ASP A 197 14.24 -5.16 12.60
C ASP A 197 13.93 -3.71 12.97
N ASN A 198 14.09 -2.79 12.01
CA ASN A 198 13.86 -1.36 12.20
C ASN A 198 12.41 -0.92 11.91
N ILE A 199 11.44 -1.85 11.99
CA ILE A 199 10.03 -1.60 11.72
C ILE A 199 9.20 -1.87 12.98
N ASP A 200 8.50 -0.83 13.44
CA ASP A 200 7.57 -0.87 14.58
C ASP A 200 6.15 -1.12 14.04
N PHE A 201 5.62 -2.33 14.22
CA PHE A 201 4.29 -2.72 13.78
C PHE A 201 3.26 -2.59 14.91
N ARG A 202 2.15 -1.88 14.67
CA ARG A 202 1.11 -1.65 15.68
C ARG A 202 -0.28 -1.87 15.12
N VAL A 203 -1.14 -2.52 15.90
CA VAL A 203 -2.58 -2.55 15.65
C VAL A 203 -3.14 -1.20 16.07
N ALA A 204 -3.63 -0.41 15.11
CA ALA A 204 -4.16 0.93 15.38
C ALA A 204 -5.06 1.43 14.25
N ASP A 205 -6.09 2.18 14.62
CA ASP A 205 -6.93 2.92 13.68
C ASP A 205 -6.19 4.19 13.20
N VAL A 206 -6.06 4.34 11.89
CA VAL A 206 -5.41 5.50 11.24
C VAL A 206 -6.08 6.82 11.63
N ARG A 207 -7.38 6.84 11.93
CA ARG A 207 -8.14 8.03 12.37
C ARG A 207 -7.69 8.53 13.73
N ARG A 208 -7.26 7.62 14.60
CA ARG A 208 -6.89 7.91 16.00
C ARG A 208 -5.38 8.01 16.22
N TRP A 209 -4.59 7.70 15.17
CA TRP A 209 -3.14 7.71 15.27
C TRP A 209 -2.58 9.11 15.59
N PRO A 210 -1.66 9.24 16.57
CA PRO A 210 -0.99 10.50 16.87
C PRO A 210 0.14 10.77 15.87
N PHE A 211 -0.10 11.68 14.92
CA PHE A 211 0.89 12.01 13.89
C PHE A 211 2.01 12.91 14.43
N SER A 212 3.23 12.38 14.46
CA SER A 212 4.43 13.14 14.85
C SER A 212 4.92 14.03 13.69
N PRO A 213 5.38 15.26 13.97
CA PRO A 213 5.97 16.14 12.94
C PRO A 213 7.33 15.66 12.40
N ARG A 214 7.93 14.64 13.00
CA ARG A 214 9.25 14.10 12.60
C ARG A 214 9.18 13.03 11.51
N ILE A 215 8.00 12.78 10.93
CA ILE A 215 7.84 11.79 9.86
C ILE A 215 8.23 12.43 8.53
N ALA A 216 9.21 11.85 7.86
CA ALA A 216 9.67 12.35 6.57
C ALA A 216 8.71 11.94 5.43
N ILE A 217 8.29 10.66 5.41
CA ILE A 217 7.40 10.12 4.38
C ILE A 217 6.23 9.42 5.05
N ILE A 218 5.03 9.65 4.54
CA ILE A 218 3.85 8.82 4.83
C ILE A 218 3.46 8.09 3.56
N THR A 219 3.26 6.78 3.67
CA THR A 219 2.59 5.95 2.65
C THR A 219 1.21 5.56 3.15
N ALA A 220 0.20 5.64 2.27
CA ALA A 220 -1.15 5.18 2.56
C ALA A 220 -1.80 4.65 1.28
N ASN A 221 -2.14 3.36 1.28
CA ASN A 221 -2.85 2.71 0.19
C ASN A 221 -4.24 2.31 0.70
N LEU A 222 -5.11 3.31 0.86
CA LEU A 222 -6.42 3.24 1.49
C LEU A 222 -7.51 3.79 0.56
N PHE A 223 -8.78 3.57 0.89
CA PHE A 223 -9.89 4.15 0.14
C PHE A 223 -9.88 5.68 0.21
N SER A 224 -10.33 6.35 -0.86
CA SER A 224 -10.24 7.80 -1.01
C SER A 224 -10.98 8.55 0.09
N GLU A 225 -12.12 8.05 0.54
CA GLU A 225 -12.93 8.64 1.60
C GLU A 225 -12.16 8.75 2.92
N LEU A 226 -11.52 7.64 3.31
CA LEU A 226 -10.68 7.58 4.51
C LEU A 226 -9.44 8.48 4.37
N LEU A 227 -8.82 8.49 3.18
CA LEU A 227 -7.68 9.39 2.93
C LEU A 227 -8.10 10.86 3.08
N ILE A 228 -9.25 11.27 2.52
CA ILE A 228 -9.77 12.64 2.62
C ILE A 228 -10.02 13.00 4.08
N GLU A 229 -10.61 12.12 4.86
CA GLU A 229 -10.88 12.32 6.29
C GLU A 229 -9.59 12.62 7.08
N ILE A 230 -8.51 11.88 6.81
CA ILE A 230 -7.25 12.01 7.57
C ILE A 230 -6.28 13.06 7.00
N LEU A 231 -6.53 13.65 5.81
CA LEU A 231 -5.64 14.66 5.19
C LEU A 231 -5.19 15.78 6.14
N PRO A 232 -6.06 16.35 7.01
CA PRO A 232 -5.64 17.40 7.94
C PRO A 232 -4.48 16.99 8.86
N LYS A 233 -4.39 15.67 9.17
CA LYS A 233 -3.33 15.10 10.02
C LYS A 233 -2.06 14.80 9.22
N LEU A 234 -2.20 14.43 7.94
CA LEU A 234 -1.08 14.04 7.08
C LEU A 234 -0.20 15.22 6.67
N LYS A 235 -0.73 16.44 6.69
CA LYS A 235 0.01 17.66 6.27
C LYS A 235 1.31 17.92 7.05
N ARG A 236 1.58 17.19 8.14
CA ARG A 236 2.80 17.34 8.94
C ARG A 236 4.01 16.59 8.34
N ALA A 237 3.80 15.68 7.39
CA ALA A 237 4.90 14.96 6.74
C ALA A 237 5.49 15.77 5.57
N GLN A 238 6.78 15.57 5.28
CA GLN A 238 7.44 16.26 4.16
C GLN A 238 6.95 15.73 2.81
N ARG A 239 6.66 14.42 2.72
CA ARG A 239 6.17 13.76 1.52
C ARG A 239 5.04 12.79 1.85
N LEU A 240 4.07 12.73 0.96
CA LEU A 240 2.93 11.82 1.04
C LEU A 240 2.87 10.96 -0.23
N ILE A 241 2.69 9.67 -0.07
CA ILE A 241 2.42 8.73 -1.17
C ILE A 241 1.06 8.11 -0.89
N LEU A 242 0.05 8.59 -1.62
CA LEU A 242 -1.36 8.26 -1.40
C LEU A 242 -1.87 7.46 -2.58
N SER A 243 -2.54 6.34 -2.34
CA SER A 243 -3.08 5.45 -3.36
C SER A 243 -4.31 4.69 -2.84
N GLY A 244 -4.92 3.86 -3.70
CA GLY A 244 -6.21 3.24 -3.40
C GLY A 244 -7.38 4.10 -3.90
N ILE A 245 -7.09 5.12 -4.70
CA ILE A 245 -8.03 6.11 -5.22
C ILE A 245 -8.44 5.71 -6.62
N LEU A 246 -9.72 5.77 -6.92
CA LEU A 246 -10.22 5.54 -8.27
C LEU A 246 -9.97 6.76 -9.16
N ARG A 247 -9.75 6.53 -10.45
CA ARG A 247 -9.49 7.59 -11.42
C ARG A 247 -10.65 8.60 -11.54
N GLU A 248 -11.87 8.14 -11.35
CA GLU A 248 -13.08 8.98 -11.32
C GLU A 248 -13.10 9.92 -10.11
N GLN A 249 -12.44 9.55 -9.00
CA GLN A 249 -12.32 10.34 -7.78
C GLN A 249 -11.13 11.31 -7.81
N GLU A 250 -10.28 11.30 -8.85
CA GLU A 250 -9.05 12.07 -8.92
C GLU A 250 -9.27 13.58 -8.72
N ALA A 251 -10.25 14.15 -9.42
CA ALA A 251 -10.51 15.59 -9.37
C ALA A 251 -10.96 16.06 -7.97
N GLU A 252 -11.80 15.26 -7.31
CA GLU A 252 -12.26 15.53 -5.95
C GLU A 252 -11.10 15.41 -4.96
N PHE A 253 -10.32 14.35 -5.07
CA PHE A 253 -9.19 14.10 -4.18
C PHE A 253 -8.12 15.19 -4.30
N VAL A 254 -7.80 15.64 -5.52
CA VAL A 254 -6.85 16.76 -5.75
C VAL A 254 -7.38 18.06 -5.16
N ARG A 255 -8.69 18.35 -5.28
CA ARG A 255 -9.29 19.52 -4.59
C ARG A 255 -9.16 19.40 -3.07
N ALA A 256 -9.36 18.20 -2.51
CA ALA A 256 -9.19 17.97 -1.07
C ALA A 256 -7.74 18.18 -0.61
N LEU A 257 -6.75 17.71 -1.37
CA LEU A 257 -5.32 17.98 -1.12
C LEU A 257 -5.05 19.49 -1.08
N LYS A 258 -5.52 20.24 -2.09
CA LYS A 258 -5.32 21.70 -2.18
C LYS A 258 -5.94 22.44 -1.00
N ARG A 259 -7.18 22.08 -0.59
CA ARG A 259 -7.83 22.66 0.60
C ARG A 259 -7.04 22.43 1.89
N ASN A 260 -6.26 21.34 1.96
CA ASN A 260 -5.40 21.03 3.10
C ASN A 260 -3.97 21.58 2.98
N GLY A 261 -3.67 22.46 2.01
CA GLY A 261 -2.34 23.02 1.82
C GLY A 261 -1.30 21.99 1.32
N ILE A 262 -1.77 20.96 0.60
CA ILE A 262 -0.94 19.89 0.07
C ILE A 262 -0.88 20.01 -1.45
N ALA A 263 0.33 20.12 -2.01
CA ALA A 263 0.59 20.18 -3.44
C ALA A 263 0.86 18.82 -4.02
N VAL A 264 0.27 18.51 -5.16
CA VAL A 264 0.58 17.33 -5.96
C VAL A 264 1.93 17.51 -6.65
N VAL A 265 2.83 16.57 -6.50
CA VAL A 265 4.15 16.55 -7.16
C VAL A 265 4.12 15.65 -8.41
N GLU A 266 3.49 14.48 -8.29
CA GLU A 266 3.37 13.51 -9.37
C GLU A 266 2.10 12.69 -9.20
N THR A 267 1.41 12.40 -10.30
CA THR A 267 0.29 11.46 -10.34
C THR A 267 0.61 10.32 -11.30
N ARG A 268 0.47 9.09 -10.82
CA ARG A 268 0.55 7.88 -11.62
C ARG A 268 -0.83 7.27 -11.81
N ARG A 269 -1.12 6.85 -13.04
CA ARG A 269 -2.40 6.24 -13.41
C ARG A 269 -2.16 4.87 -14.02
N ARG A 270 -2.90 3.85 -13.54
CA ARG A 270 -2.84 2.49 -14.11
C ARG A 270 -4.23 1.85 -14.04
N GLY A 271 -4.84 1.62 -15.21
CA GLY A 271 -6.23 1.19 -15.30
C GLY A 271 -7.16 2.21 -14.63
N LYS A 272 -8.02 1.75 -13.76
CA LYS A 272 -8.95 2.59 -12.99
C LYS A 272 -8.38 3.23 -11.72
N TRP A 273 -7.08 3.04 -11.44
CA TRP A 273 -6.46 3.44 -10.19
C TRP A 273 -5.44 4.56 -10.38
N ILE A 274 -5.30 5.40 -9.35
CA ILE A 274 -4.24 6.40 -9.28
C ILE A 274 -3.41 6.24 -7.99
N ALA A 275 -2.18 6.77 -8.06
CA ALA A 275 -1.32 7.00 -6.91
C ALA A 275 -0.69 8.38 -7.05
N ILE A 276 -0.63 9.12 -5.95
CA ILE A 276 -0.18 10.51 -5.91
C ILE A 276 1.02 10.63 -4.98
N LEU A 277 2.09 11.27 -5.46
CA LEU A 277 3.13 11.83 -4.64
C LEU A 277 2.78 13.30 -4.37
N ALA A 278 2.71 13.69 -3.11
CA ALA A 278 2.37 15.03 -2.70
C ALA A 278 3.32 15.56 -1.62
N GLN A 279 3.29 16.86 -1.37
CA GLN A 279 4.10 17.53 -0.35
C GLN A 279 3.35 18.73 0.22
N GLN A 280 3.77 19.22 1.39
CA GLN A 280 3.26 20.49 1.92
C GLN A 280 3.58 21.65 1.00
N ILE A 281 2.64 22.57 0.87
CA ILE A 281 2.90 23.89 0.31
C ILE A 281 3.68 24.67 1.40
N LYS A 282 4.97 24.88 1.20
CA LYS A 282 5.74 25.78 2.06
C LYS A 282 5.29 27.19 1.75
N GLU A 283 4.63 27.87 2.70
CA GLU A 283 4.49 29.33 2.61
C GLU A 283 5.90 29.92 2.52
N ARG A 284 6.18 30.65 1.44
CA ARG A 284 7.35 31.51 1.39
C ARG A 284 7.14 32.54 2.51
N ARG A 285 7.87 32.43 3.61
CA ARG A 285 8.02 33.55 4.54
C ARG A 285 8.59 34.71 3.72
N LEU A 286 7.75 35.66 3.39
CA LEU A 286 8.23 36.99 2.93
C LEU A 286 9.19 37.49 3.99
N PRO A 287 10.37 38.03 3.62
CA PRO A 287 11.28 38.63 4.59
C PRO A 287 10.48 39.74 5.33
N SER A 288 10.53 39.67 6.65
CA SER A 288 9.84 40.67 7.49
C SER A 288 10.34 42.06 7.11
N ARG A 289 9.42 42.98 6.87
CA ARG A 289 9.69 44.39 6.52
C ARG A 289 10.55 45.18 7.54
N ARG A 290 11.11 44.52 8.56
CA ARG A 290 11.91 45.14 9.64
C ARG A 290 13.40 45.35 9.34
N SER A 291 13.94 44.92 8.20
CA SER A 291 15.37 45.12 7.89
C SER A 291 15.67 46.22 6.87
N ILE A 292 14.71 47.08 6.53
CA ILE A 292 14.91 48.17 5.54
C ILE A 292 14.99 49.58 6.20
N ILE A 293 14.90 49.67 7.52
CA ILE A 293 14.98 51.01 8.18
C ILE A 293 16.20 51.02 9.13
N ASN A 294 17.38 50.80 8.65
CA ASN A 294 18.62 51.19 9.34
C ASN A 294 19.81 51.20 8.35
N GLY A 295 19.78 52.15 7.44
CA GLY A 295 20.89 52.37 6.51
C GLY A 295 20.81 53.78 5.92
N GLY A 296 20.84 54.80 6.78
CA GLY A 296 20.77 56.16 6.31
C GLY A 296 21.02 57.18 7.40
N ARG A 297 22.22 57.20 7.94
CA ARG A 297 22.84 58.42 8.61
C ARG A 297 24.31 58.19 8.75
N GLU A 298 25.07 58.76 7.86
CA GLU A 298 26.43 59.19 8.06
C GLU A 298 26.54 60.56 7.37
N THR A 299 26.39 61.58 8.09
CA THR A 299 27.22 62.66 8.63
C THR A 299 28.36 63.08 7.71
N ALA A 300 28.07 64.22 7.03
CA ALA A 300 29.08 65.13 6.55
C ALA A 300 29.53 66.03 7.72
N ALA A 301 30.78 66.23 7.93
CA ALA A 301 31.39 67.41 8.52
C ALA A 301 32.91 67.23 8.75
N PRO A 302 33.64 68.28 8.85
CA PRO A 302 33.80 69.46 7.98
C PRO A 302 35.15 69.40 7.22
#